data_5c654f7521f5e38ded95c7606d837851
#
_entry.id   5c654f7521f5e38ded95c7606d837851
#
_cell.length_a   1.000
_cell.length_b   1.000
_cell.length_c   1.000
_cell.angle_alpha   90.00
_cell.angle_beta   90.00
_cell.angle_gamma   90.00
#
_symmetry.space_group_name_H-M   'P 1'
#
loop_
_entity.id
_entity.type
_entity.pdbx_description
1 polymer ?
#
loop_
_entity_poly.entity_id
_entity_poly.type
_entity_poly.pdbx_seq_one_letter_code
_entity_poly.pdbx_strand_id
1 'polypeptide(L)'
;MKTLTFQEYYDRVLGSWIGRVAGDFVGVPVEFKPYLLIKEKYGNITYYPEPIDLNQVNDDEMYEICALIALEKHGINLTSKDIAQEWLNLLYKLNFTAEEIALKNLRSGIWPPESGTHNNFYYDAIGAQMRADIWGQIAPGCPEIAREYAKMDASISHTGIGIDGEVFVAILLAQAFFENDIRKNIDMGLNFIPRIKESLYTKMVIKAIEIYKKYPYDFRKSRKELINYWDQMRKNKLRSTGVKGSISESILNRKRKIFLKRFSGVHVLPNIGIIILSLLYGAHDREDPLGASICTAAMMG
;
A
#
# COMPACT_ATOMS: atom_id res chain seq x y z
N MET A 1 -20.43 1.20 -23.30
CA MET A 1 -20.04 0.83 -21.93
C MET A 1 -19.37 -0.53 -22.06
N LYS A 2 -18.14 -0.71 -21.53
CA LYS A 2 -17.50 -2.03 -21.50
C LYS A 2 -18.21 -2.85 -20.41
N THR A 3 -18.48 -4.12 -20.67
CA THR A 3 -19.14 -5.05 -19.74
C THR A 3 -18.24 -6.26 -19.51
N LEU A 4 -18.37 -6.89 -18.38
CA LEU A 4 -17.73 -8.17 -18.04
C LEU A 4 -18.84 -9.22 -17.91
N THR A 5 -18.59 -10.43 -18.39
CA THR A 5 -19.36 -11.59 -17.97
C THR A 5 -19.01 -11.95 -16.52
N PHE A 6 -19.88 -12.72 -15.87
CA PHE A 6 -19.58 -13.21 -14.51
C PHE A 6 -18.28 -14.00 -14.46
N GLN A 7 -18.02 -14.84 -15.48
CA GLN A 7 -16.80 -15.65 -15.54
C GLN A 7 -15.55 -14.77 -15.67
N GLU A 8 -15.57 -13.76 -16.53
CA GLU A 8 -14.44 -12.82 -16.66
C GLU A 8 -14.19 -12.05 -15.36
N TYR A 9 -15.25 -11.64 -14.66
CA TYR A 9 -15.13 -11.00 -13.37
C TYR A 9 -14.51 -11.94 -12.32
N TYR A 10 -15.04 -13.16 -12.22
CA TYR A 10 -14.57 -14.18 -11.30
C TYR A 10 -13.08 -14.51 -11.53
N ASP A 11 -12.68 -14.73 -12.78
CA ASP A 11 -11.29 -15.04 -13.12
C ASP A 11 -10.34 -13.91 -12.76
N ARG A 12 -10.76 -12.66 -12.94
CA ARG A 12 -9.95 -11.48 -12.58
C ARG A 12 -9.82 -11.31 -11.08
N VAL A 13 -10.89 -11.50 -10.31
CA VAL A 13 -10.86 -11.47 -8.85
C VAL A 13 -10.00 -12.60 -8.32
N LEU A 14 -10.19 -13.83 -8.81
CA LEU A 14 -9.37 -14.98 -8.42
C LEU A 14 -7.89 -14.74 -8.73
N GLY A 15 -7.57 -14.23 -9.93
CA GLY A 15 -6.21 -13.86 -10.30
C GLY A 15 -5.60 -12.78 -9.40
N SER A 16 -6.40 -11.80 -8.99
CA SER A 16 -5.97 -10.77 -8.03
C SER A 16 -5.59 -11.38 -6.68
N TRP A 17 -6.42 -12.26 -6.11
CA TRP A 17 -6.12 -12.96 -4.86
C TRP A 17 -4.90 -13.87 -4.95
N ILE A 18 -4.77 -14.63 -6.03
CA ILE A 18 -3.57 -15.47 -6.27
C ILE A 18 -2.32 -14.60 -6.38
N GLY A 19 -2.40 -13.48 -7.12
CA GLY A 19 -1.29 -12.56 -7.29
C GLY A 19 -0.87 -11.91 -5.97
N ARG A 20 -1.83 -11.55 -5.11
CA ARG A 20 -1.59 -11.03 -3.76
C ARG A 20 -0.81 -12.03 -2.92
N VAL A 21 -1.34 -13.24 -2.75
CA VAL A 21 -0.70 -14.30 -1.95
C VAL A 21 0.68 -14.67 -2.51
N ALA A 22 0.85 -14.70 -3.83
CA ALA A 22 2.16 -14.91 -4.45
C ALA A 22 3.13 -13.78 -4.10
N GLY A 23 2.65 -12.53 -4.08
CA GLY A 23 3.43 -11.36 -3.66
C GLY A 23 3.92 -11.47 -2.22
N ASP A 24 3.05 -11.89 -1.32
CA ASP A 24 3.37 -12.08 0.10
C ASP A 24 4.44 -13.15 0.30
N PHE A 25 4.31 -14.31 -0.33
CA PHE A 25 5.33 -15.36 -0.23
C PHE A 25 6.69 -14.98 -0.82
N VAL A 26 6.72 -14.11 -1.83
CA VAL A 26 7.98 -13.55 -2.35
C VAL A 26 8.52 -12.45 -1.42
N GLY A 27 7.63 -11.68 -0.80
CA GLY A 27 7.95 -10.53 0.06
C GLY A 27 8.46 -10.92 1.45
N VAL A 28 7.81 -11.86 2.12
CA VAL A 28 8.11 -12.27 3.50
C VAL A 28 9.60 -12.56 3.76
N PRO A 29 10.33 -13.30 2.92
CA PRO A 29 11.75 -13.54 3.15
C PRO A 29 12.64 -12.31 3.10
N VAL A 30 12.17 -11.21 2.53
CA VAL A 30 12.92 -9.95 2.36
C VAL A 30 12.36 -8.82 3.23
N GLU A 31 11.18 -9.00 3.80
CA GLU A 31 10.53 -8.01 4.64
C GLU A 31 11.42 -7.58 5.81
N PHE A 32 11.41 -6.27 6.12
CA PHE A 32 12.26 -5.64 7.14
C PHE A 32 13.78 -5.86 6.97
N LYS A 33 14.24 -6.42 5.85
CA LYS A 33 15.67 -6.57 5.57
C LYS A 33 16.22 -5.35 4.83
N PRO A 34 17.42 -4.87 5.21
CA PRO A 34 18.11 -3.85 4.46
C PRO A 34 18.41 -4.31 3.02
N TYR A 35 18.21 -3.43 2.05
CA TYR A 35 18.47 -3.71 0.63
C TYR A 35 19.82 -4.39 0.35
N LEU A 36 20.89 -3.98 1.04
CA LEU A 36 22.22 -4.57 0.81
C LEU A 36 22.26 -6.05 1.22
N LEU A 37 21.56 -6.42 2.29
CA LEU A 37 21.46 -7.81 2.72
C LEU A 37 20.60 -8.64 1.76
N ILE A 38 19.50 -8.06 1.23
CA ILE A 38 18.68 -8.72 0.20
C ILE A 38 19.54 -8.99 -1.04
N LYS A 39 20.26 -7.97 -1.51
CA LYS A 39 21.14 -8.09 -2.67
C LYS A 39 22.26 -9.10 -2.48
N GLU A 40 22.86 -9.14 -1.29
CA GLU A 40 23.94 -10.07 -0.95
C GLU A 40 23.45 -11.50 -0.89
N LYS A 41 22.30 -11.73 -0.21
CA LYS A 41 21.77 -13.08 0.01
C LYS A 41 21.15 -13.69 -1.23
N TYR A 42 20.35 -12.89 -1.97
CA TYR A 42 19.51 -13.43 -3.06
C TYR A 42 19.97 -12.97 -4.47
N GLY A 43 20.76 -11.92 -4.57
CA GLY A 43 21.22 -11.39 -5.88
C GLY A 43 20.06 -10.95 -6.75
N ASN A 44 19.68 -11.78 -7.71
CA ASN A 44 18.50 -11.60 -8.55
C ASN A 44 17.43 -12.61 -8.13
N ILE A 45 16.26 -12.11 -7.74
CA ILE A 45 15.07 -12.90 -7.41
C ILE A 45 14.26 -13.02 -8.68
N THR A 46 13.99 -14.24 -9.13
CA THR A 46 13.19 -14.56 -10.32
C THR A 46 12.05 -15.51 -10.01
N TYR A 47 11.94 -15.96 -8.76
CA TYR A 47 10.94 -16.87 -8.24
C TYR A 47 10.87 -16.72 -6.71
N TYR A 48 10.19 -17.60 -6.01
CA TYR A 48 10.16 -17.61 -4.54
C TYR A 48 11.58 -17.77 -3.97
N PRO A 49 12.09 -16.81 -3.18
CA PRO A 49 13.47 -16.85 -2.69
C PRO A 49 13.71 -17.85 -1.57
N GLU A 50 12.65 -18.32 -0.92
CA GLU A 50 12.66 -19.32 0.14
C GLU A 50 11.50 -20.31 -0.06
N PRO A 51 11.51 -21.50 0.56
CA PRO A 51 10.38 -22.41 0.56
C PRO A 51 9.11 -21.76 1.12
N ILE A 52 7.98 -22.06 0.51
CA ILE A 52 6.67 -21.55 0.94
C ILE A 52 6.20 -22.30 2.19
N ASP A 53 5.84 -21.56 3.24
CA ASP A 53 5.13 -22.11 4.40
C ASP A 53 3.63 -21.81 4.24
N LEU A 54 2.87 -22.82 3.84
CA LEU A 54 1.42 -22.72 3.64
C LEU A 54 0.61 -22.46 4.93
N ASN A 55 1.25 -22.57 6.10
CA ASN A 55 0.59 -22.25 7.38
C ASN A 55 0.80 -20.78 7.79
N GLN A 56 1.56 -20.05 7.02
CA GLN A 56 1.79 -18.63 7.28
C GLN A 56 0.55 -17.84 6.89
N VAL A 57 0.04 -17.05 7.85
CA VAL A 57 -1.04 -16.08 7.65
C VAL A 57 -0.42 -14.69 7.75
N ASN A 58 -0.72 -13.86 6.77
CA ASN A 58 -0.25 -12.47 6.72
C ASN A 58 -1.34 -11.52 7.23
N ASP A 59 -0.97 -10.36 7.75
CA ASP A 59 -1.92 -9.33 8.16
C ASP A 59 -2.61 -8.68 6.95
N ASP A 60 -1.95 -8.62 5.81
CA ASP A 60 -2.50 -8.14 4.55
C ASP A 60 -3.84 -8.82 4.20
N GLU A 61 -3.91 -10.16 4.20
CA GLU A 61 -5.14 -10.90 3.92
C GLU A 61 -6.18 -10.74 5.03
N MET A 62 -5.74 -10.67 6.28
CA MET A 62 -6.67 -10.61 7.41
C MET A 62 -7.52 -9.34 7.41
N TYR A 63 -6.96 -8.20 7.00
CA TYR A 63 -7.72 -6.96 6.85
C TYR A 63 -8.73 -7.03 5.70
N GLU A 64 -8.36 -7.63 4.58
CA GLU A 64 -9.24 -7.87 3.44
C GLU A 64 -10.41 -8.80 3.84
N ILE A 65 -10.13 -9.87 4.60
CA ILE A 65 -11.18 -10.78 5.11
C ILE A 65 -12.13 -10.05 6.05
N CYS A 66 -11.64 -9.17 6.94
CA CYS A 66 -12.49 -8.36 7.79
C CYS A 66 -13.41 -7.46 6.96
N ALA A 67 -12.88 -6.82 5.92
CA ALA A 67 -13.65 -5.97 5.02
C ALA A 67 -14.70 -6.78 4.25
N LEU A 68 -14.35 -7.97 3.76
CA LEU A 68 -15.27 -8.87 3.07
C LEU A 68 -16.43 -9.30 3.97
N ILE A 69 -16.14 -9.72 5.20
CA ILE A 69 -17.17 -10.13 6.18
C ILE A 69 -18.10 -8.96 6.53
N ALA A 70 -17.54 -7.75 6.71
CA ALA A 70 -18.35 -6.57 6.94
C ALA A 70 -19.24 -6.26 5.73
N LEU A 71 -18.73 -6.40 4.51
CA LEU A 71 -19.50 -6.22 3.27
C LEU A 71 -20.61 -7.26 3.13
N GLU A 72 -20.36 -8.52 3.46
CA GLU A 72 -21.39 -9.58 3.46
C GLU A 72 -22.52 -9.28 4.44
N LYS A 73 -22.22 -8.72 5.61
CA LYS A 73 -23.21 -8.39 6.65
C LYS A 73 -24.03 -7.15 6.34
N HIS A 74 -23.41 -6.12 5.77
CA HIS A 74 -24.00 -4.77 5.65
C HIS A 74 -24.29 -4.35 4.21
N GLY A 75 -23.75 -5.08 3.21
CA GLY A 75 -23.93 -4.78 1.79
C GLY A 75 -23.39 -3.39 1.45
N ILE A 76 -24.07 -2.71 0.51
CA ILE A 76 -23.67 -1.38 0.02
C ILE A 76 -23.83 -0.25 1.06
N ASN A 77 -24.51 -0.50 2.17
CA ASN A 77 -24.69 0.46 3.27
C ASN A 77 -23.58 0.39 4.32
N LEU A 78 -22.52 -0.36 4.03
CA LEU A 78 -21.33 -0.52 4.86
C LEU A 78 -20.76 0.84 5.31
N THR A 79 -20.33 0.90 6.57
CA THR A 79 -19.68 2.08 7.16
C THR A 79 -18.29 1.71 7.71
N SER A 80 -17.44 2.73 7.92
CA SER A 80 -16.13 2.54 8.58
C SER A 80 -16.25 1.90 9.97
N LYS A 81 -17.36 2.14 10.67
CA LYS A 81 -17.65 1.53 11.97
C LYS A 81 -17.93 0.03 11.86
N ASP A 82 -18.61 -0.39 10.81
CA ASP A 82 -18.92 -1.81 10.58
C ASP A 82 -17.65 -2.60 10.30
N ILE A 83 -16.74 -2.06 9.47
CA ILE A 83 -15.42 -2.66 9.21
C ILE A 83 -14.60 -2.71 10.50
N ALA A 84 -14.55 -1.60 11.24
CA ALA A 84 -13.83 -1.52 12.51
C ALA A 84 -14.36 -2.50 13.57
N GLN A 85 -15.66 -2.82 13.54
CA GLN A 85 -16.24 -3.83 14.39
C GLN A 85 -15.71 -5.24 14.06
N GLU A 86 -15.55 -5.56 12.76
CA GLU A 86 -14.95 -6.84 12.37
C GLU A 86 -13.46 -6.92 12.75
N TRP A 87 -12.73 -5.80 12.73
CA TRP A 87 -11.36 -5.75 13.28
C TRP A 87 -11.35 -6.14 14.77
N LEU A 88 -12.28 -5.62 15.56
CA LEU A 88 -12.40 -5.98 16.98
C LEU A 88 -12.76 -7.45 17.18
N ASN A 89 -13.53 -8.03 16.27
CA ASN A 89 -13.98 -9.41 16.35
C ASN A 89 -12.90 -10.41 15.95
N LEU A 90 -12.05 -10.09 14.98
CA LEU A 90 -11.19 -11.04 14.29
C LEU A 90 -9.69 -10.80 14.47
N LEU A 91 -9.25 -9.56 14.67
CA LEU A 91 -7.82 -9.23 14.75
C LEU A 91 -7.29 -9.32 16.19
N TYR A 92 -6.91 -10.51 16.61
CA TYR A 92 -6.28 -10.73 17.93
C TYR A 92 -4.79 -10.50 17.90
N LYS A 93 -4.17 -10.82 16.77
CA LYS A 93 -2.73 -10.73 16.47
C LYS A 93 -2.58 -10.16 15.06
N LEU A 94 -1.36 -10.04 14.58
CA LEU A 94 -1.09 -9.51 13.23
C LEU A 94 -1.59 -8.06 13.06
N ASN A 95 -1.35 -7.23 14.07
CA ASN A 95 -1.63 -5.81 13.98
C ASN A 95 -0.37 -5.04 14.37
N PHE A 96 0.05 -4.13 13.52
CA PHE A 96 1.30 -3.41 13.64
C PHE A 96 1.06 -1.92 13.44
N THR A 97 2.02 -1.10 13.85
CA THR A 97 2.07 0.34 13.56
C THR A 97 0.74 1.10 13.72
N ALA A 98 0.14 1.56 12.63
CA ALA A 98 -1.08 2.37 12.64
C ALA A 98 -2.32 1.59 13.08
N GLU A 99 -2.42 0.34 12.66
CA GLU A 99 -3.52 -0.58 12.95
C GLU A 99 -3.52 -0.98 14.44
N GLU A 100 -2.35 -1.23 15.01
CA GLU A 100 -2.23 -1.53 16.45
C GLU A 100 -2.76 -0.38 17.30
N ILE A 101 -2.43 0.86 16.93
CA ILE A 101 -2.91 2.04 17.65
C ILE A 101 -4.43 2.22 17.42
N ALA A 102 -4.89 2.05 16.18
CA ALA A 102 -6.31 2.13 15.88
C ALA A 102 -7.13 1.09 16.68
N LEU A 103 -6.69 -0.16 16.76
CA LEU A 103 -7.33 -1.20 17.58
C LEU A 103 -7.34 -0.86 19.08
N LYS A 104 -6.28 -0.24 19.61
CA LYS A 104 -6.28 0.28 20.99
C LYS A 104 -7.32 1.37 21.19
N ASN A 105 -7.43 2.28 20.23
CA ASN A 105 -8.43 3.35 20.22
C ASN A 105 -9.85 2.78 20.17
N LEU A 106 -10.11 1.85 19.27
CA LEU A 106 -11.42 1.18 19.13
C LEU A 106 -11.82 0.47 20.43
N ARG A 107 -10.90 -0.27 21.06
CA ARG A 107 -11.14 -0.93 22.36
C ARG A 107 -11.41 0.06 23.49
N SER A 108 -10.97 1.30 23.33
CA SER A 108 -11.23 2.41 24.27
C SER A 108 -12.48 3.21 23.91
N GLY A 109 -13.28 2.76 22.92
CA GLY A 109 -14.50 3.43 22.48
C GLY A 109 -14.29 4.61 21.52
N ILE A 110 -13.07 4.80 21.00
CA ILE A 110 -12.76 5.84 20.00
C ILE A 110 -12.92 5.21 18.62
N TRP A 111 -13.96 5.62 17.90
CA TRP A 111 -14.35 5.07 16.60
C TRP A 111 -13.80 5.88 15.42
N PRO A 112 -13.84 5.32 14.17
CA PRO A 112 -13.45 6.08 13.00
C PRO A 112 -14.29 7.35 12.78
N PRO A 113 -13.65 8.42 12.26
CA PRO A 113 -12.25 8.54 11.83
C PRO A 113 -11.25 8.86 12.94
N GLU A 114 -11.71 9.12 14.17
CA GLU A 114 -10.87 9.49 15.31
C GLU A 114 -9.92 8.36 15.72
N SER A 115 -10.29 7.09 15.54
CA SER A 115 -9.40 5.95 15.80
C SER A 115 -8.11 6.00 14.99
N GLY A 116 -8.17 6.51 13.77
CA GLY A 116 -7.02 6.68 12.87
C GLY A 116 -6.14 7.88 13.21
N THR A 117 -6.64 8.84 14.01
CA THR A 117 -5.92 10.09 14.33
C THR A 117 -5.46 10.17 15.77
N HIS A 118 -6.25 9.62 16.72
CA HIS A 118 -5.99 9.75 18.14
C HIS A 118 -4.68 9.05 18.55
N ASN A 119 -3.66 9.84 18.89
CA ASN A 119 -2.32 9.37 19.26
C ASN A 119 -1.70 8.39 18.23
N ASN A 120 -2.16 8.40 16.99
CA ASN A 120 -1.65 7.53 15.95
C ASN A 120 -0.49 8.18 15.18
N PHE A 121 0.72 7.79 15.55
CA PHE A 121 1.96 8.35 15.00
C PHE A 121 2.36 7.69 13.67
N TYR A 122 1.67 6.63 13.27
CA TYR A 122 1.94 5.86 12.04
C TYR A 122 0.88 6.09 10.97
N TYR A 123 0.09 7.14 11.09
CA TYR A 123 -1.02 7.48 10.20
C TYR A 123 -0.66 7.57 8.70
N ASP A 124 0.63 7.59 8.36
CA ASP A 124 1.18 7.62 7.00
C ASP A 124 2.03 6.37 6.66
N ALA A 125 1.87 5.29 7.44
CA ALA A 125 2.41 3.98 7.13
C ALA A 125 1.62 3.31 5.99
N ILE A 126 2.08 2.14 5.53
CA ILE A 126 1.50 1.46 4.35
C ILE A 126 0.21 0.69 4.63
N GLY A 127 -0.16 0.48 5.89
CA GLY A 127 -1.21 -0.47 6.26
C GLY A 127 -2.57 -0.24 5.58
N ALA A 128 -2.97 1.00 5.31
CA ALA A 128 -4.13 1.27 4.49
C ALA A 128 -3.90 0.85 3.02
N GLN A 129 -2.75 1.21 2.44
CA GLN A 129 -2.43 0.90 1.05
C GLN A 129 -2.37 -0.61 0.77
N MET A 130 -1.93 -1.42 1.73
CA MET A 130 -1.76 -2.86 1.56
C MET A 130 -3.10 -3.63 1.50
N ARG A 131 -4.20 -3.09 2.04
CA ARG A 131 -5.52 -3.74 2.12
C ARG A 131 -6.58 -3.11 1.19
N ALA A 132 -6.13 -2.52 0.09
CA ALA A 132 -6.99 -1.76 -0.82
C ALA A 132 -7.75 -2.63 -1.85
N ASP A 133 -7.35 -3.88 -2.01
CA ASP A 133 -7.71 -4.69 -3.19
C ASP A 133 -9.20 -4.94 -3.30
N ILE A 134 -9.86 -5.29 -2.20
CA ILE A 134 -11.30 -5.57 -2.19
C ILE A 134 -12.12 -4.39 -2.69
N TRP A 135 -11.71 -3.16 -2.38
CA TRP A 135 -12.45 -1.96 -2.80
C TRP A 135 -12.38 -1.72 -4.31
N GLY A 136 -11.26 -2.10 -4.93
CA GLY A 136 -11.15 -2.14 -6.39
C GLY A 136 -11.92 -3.29 -7.01
N GLN A 137 -11.89 -4.47 -6.38
CA GLN A 137 -12.53 -5.69 -6.87
C GLN A 137 -14.05 -5.57 -6.88
N ILE A 138 -14.68 -4.96 -5.89
CA ILE A 138 -16.13 -4.78 -5.83
C ILE A 138 -16.66 -3.63 -6.71
N ALA A 139 -15.76 -2.82 -7.29
CA ALA A 139 -16.10 -1.65 -8.09
C ALA A 139 -15.45 -1.66 -9.48
N PRO A 140 -15.56 -2.76 -10.29
CA PRO A 140 -14.88 -2.87 -11.58
C PRO A 140 -15.32 -1.74 -12.53
N GLY A 141 -14.34 -0.93 -12.97
CA GLY A 141 -14.57 0.21 -13.85
C GLY A 141 -15.28 1.41 -13.21
N CYS A 142 -15.46 1.40 -11.89
CA CYS A 142 -16.13 2.47 -11.13
C CYS A 142 -15.17 3.08 -10.09
N PRO A 143 -14.15 3.83 -10.52
CA PRO A 143 -13.10 4.35 -9.64
C PRO A 143 -13.64 5.30 -8.55
N GLU A 144 -14.76 5.99 -8.78
CA GLU A 144 -15.41 6.83 -7.79
C GLU A 144 -15.94 6.00 -6.62
N ILE A 145 -16.55 4.84 -6.91
CA ILE A 145 -17.06 3.92 -5.89
C ILE A 145 -15.88 3.31 -5.11
N ALA A 146 -14.87 2.81 -5.81
CA ALA A 146 -13.65 2.29 -5.19
C ALA A 146 -13.02 3.32 -4.23
N ARG A 147 -12.93 4.56 -4.66
CA ARG A 147 -12.42 5.68 -3.84
C ARG A 147 -13.18 5.87 -2.54
N GLU A 148 -14.50 5.88 -2.59
CA GLU A 148 -15.32 6.16 -1.39
C GLU A 148 -15.19 5.02 -0.37
N TYR A 149 -15.21 3.76 -0.80
CA TYR A 149 -15.01 2.62 0.10
C TYR A 149 -13.59 2.54 0.66
N ALA A 150 -12.56 2.73 -0.18
CA ALA A 150 -11.17 2.77 0.27
C ALA A 150 -10.92 3.90 1.27
N LYS A 151 -11.49 5.09 1.05
CA LYS A 151 -11.39 6.21 1.99
C LYS A 151 -12.08 5.89 3.32
N MET A 152 -13.18 5.18 3.27
CA MET A 152 -13.94 4.76 4.46
C MET A 152 -13.11 3.78 5.30
N ASP A 153 -12.54 2.74 4.69
CA ASP A 153 -11.67 1.77 5.35
C ASP A 153 -10.38 2.42 5.87
N ALA A 154 -9.67 3.15 5.02
CA ALA A 154 -8.42 3.82 5.40
C ALA A 154 -8.57 4.68 6.65
N SER A 155 -9.73 5.35 6.80
CA SER A 155 -10.00 6.25 7.93
C SER A 155 -10.01 5.57 9.29
N ILE A 156 -10.10 4.24 9.35
CA ILE A 156 -10.08 3.46 10.60
C ILE A 156 -8.73 3.63 11.31
N SER A 157 -7.63 3.65 10.54
CA SER A 157 -6.27 3.64 11.09
C SER A 157 -5.34 4.73 10.53
N HIS A 158 -5.71 5.38 9.43
CA HIS A 158 -4.83 6.32 8.72
C HIS A 158 -5.48 7.69 8.50
N THR A 159 -4.65 8.66 8.09
CA THR A 159 -5.11 9.98 7.67
C THR A 159 -4.16 10.59 6.64
N GLY A 160 -4.63 11.62 5.92
CA GLY A 160 -3.83 12.34 4.92
C GLY A 160 -3.29 11.41 3.83
N ILE A 161 -1.97 11.40 3.64
CA ILE A 161 -1.31 10.60 2.59
C ILE A 161 -1.43 9.08 2.80
N GLY A 162 -1.71 8.61 4.03
CA GLY A 162 -2.00 7.20 4.28
C GLY A 162 -3.34 6.79 3.62
N ILE A 163 -4.36 7.65 3.71
CA ILE A 163 -5.63 7.46 3.00
C ILE A 163 -5.42 7.54 1.48
N ASP A 164 -4.61 8.51 1.00
CA ASP A 164 -4.31 8.62 -0.43
C ASP A 164 -3.73 7.32 -1.00
N GLY A 165 -2.97 6.57 -0.18
CA GLY A 165 -2.38 5.28 -0.56
C GLY A 165 -3.43 4.22 -0.88
N GLU A 166 -4.37 3.98 0.00
CA GLU A 166 -5.44 3.00 -0.21
C GLU A 166 -6.35 3.42 -1.38
N VAL A 167 -6.75 4.69 -1.40
CA VAL A 167 -7.57 5.25 -2.48
C VAL A 167 -6.92 5.04 -3.85
N PHE A 168 -5.63 5.32 -3.97
CA PHE A 168 -4.93 5.17 -5.25
C PHE A 168 -4.88 3.72 -5.72
N VAL A 169 -4.53 2.78 -4.84
CA VAL A 169 -4.43 1.36 -5.18
C VAL A 169 -5.82 0.79 -5.53
N ALA A 170 -6.84 1.08 -4.74
CA ALA A 170 -8.22 0.66 -5.04
C ALA A 170 -8.69 1.15 -6.42
N ILE A 171 -8.37 2.39 -6.78
CA ILE A 171 -8.70 2.95 -8.09
C ILE A 171 -7.94 2.24 -9.21
N LEU A 172 -6.63 1.99 -9.04
CA LEU A 172 -5.85 1.24 -10.02
C LEU A 172 -6.47 -0.13 -10.29
N LEU A 173 -6.87 -0.83 -9.23
CA LEU A 173 -7.49 -2.16 -9.34
C LEU A 173 -8.87 -2.10 -10.01
N ALA A 174 -9.73 -1.15 -9.63
CA ALA A 174 -11.01 -0.96 -10.28
C ALA A 174 -10.88 -0.70 -11.79
N GLN A 175 -9.88 0.05 -12.20
CA GLN A 175 -9.62 0.36 -13.61
C GLN A 175 -8.97 -0.80 -14.36
N ALA A 176 -8.14 -1.63 -13.68
CA ALA A 176 -7.45 -2.77 -14.27
C ALA A 176 -8.42 -3.84 -14.82
N PHE A 177 -9.68 -3.83 -14.39
CA PHE A 177 -10.72 -4.67 -15.03
C PHE A 177 -10.98 -4.31 -16.51
N PHE A 178 -10.57 -3.14 -16.99
CA PHE A 178 -10.85 -2.66 -18.34
C PHE A 178 -9.65 -2.00 -19.04
N GLU A 179 -8.58 -1.69 -18.34
CA GLU A 179 -7.36 -1.10 -18.87
C GLU A 179 -6.14 -2.00 -18.56
N ASN A 180 -5.51 -2.51 -19.60
CA ASN A 180 -4.35 -3.40 -19.47
C ASN A 180 -3.01 -2.64 -19.54
N ASP A 181 -3.02 -1.38 -19.99
CA ASP A 181 -1.83 -0.56 -20.05
C ASP A 181 -1.56 0.03 -18.65
N ILE A 182 -0.54 -0.50 -17.97
CA ILE A 182 -0.14 -0.11 -16.62
C ILE A 182 0.11 1.40 -16.55
N ARG A 183 0.74 1.99 -17.56
CA ARG A 183 1.05 3.41 -17.55
C ARG A 183 -0.22 4.27 -17.64
N LYS A 184 -1.14 3.92 -18.51
CA LYS A 184 -2.45 4.60 -18.59
C LYS A 184 -3.23 4.45 -17.31
N ASN A 185 -3.22 3.26 -16.71
CA ASN A 185 -3.90 3.00 -15.46
C ASN A 185 -3.36 3.90 -14.35
N ILE A 186 -2.03 4.02 -14.20
CA ILE A 186 -1.40 4.93 -13.25
C ILE A 186 -1.81 6.39 -13.50
N ASP A 187 -1.75 6.86 -14.76
CA ASP A 187 -2.11 8.23 -15.13
C ASP A 187 -3.59 8.53 -14.82
N MET A 188 -4.49 7.56 -15.07
CA MET A 188 -5.91 7.67 -14.72
C MET A 188 -6.11 7.74 -13.19
N GLY A 189 -5.43 6.86 -12.43
CA GLY A 189 -5.50 6.83 -10.96
C GLY A 189 -5.09 8.16 -10.32
N LEU A 190 -4.08 8.82 -10.86
CA LEU A 190 -3.62 10.12 -10.37
C LEU A 190 -4.70 11.21 -10.43
N ASN A 191 -5.67 11.11 -11.36
CA ASN A 191 -6.75 12.11 -11.48
C ASN A 191 -7.77 12.05 -10.31
N PHE A 192 -7.77 10.96 -9.53
CA PHE A 192 -8.72 10.76 -8.42
C PHE A 192 -8.15 11.12 -7.06
N ILE A 193 -6.84 11.35 -6.95
CA ILE A 193 -6.24 11.79 -5.68
C ILE A 193 -6.56 13.26 -5.45
N PRO A 194 -7.16 13.63 -4.31
CA PRO A 194 -7.44 15.02 -4.00
C PRO A 194 -6.16 15.87 -4.00
N ARG A 195 -6.24 17.10 -4.56
CA ARG A 195 -5.13 18.05 -4.57
C ARG A 195 -3.86 17.55 -5.29
N ILE A 196 -4.04 16.96 -6.47
CA ILE A 196 -2.97 16.39 -7.30
C ILE A 196 -1.66 17.22 -7.27
N LYS A 197 -1.72 18.54 -7.37
CA LYS A 197 -0.53 19.40 -7.42
C LYS A 197 0.19 19.55 -6.06
N GLU A 198 -0.47 19.28 -4.95
CA GLU A 198 0.03 19.51 -3.59
C GLU A 198 0.35 18.22 -2.84
N SER A 199 -0.31 17.11 -3.18
CA SER A 199 -0.11 15.83 -2.51
C SER A 199 1.34 15.34 -2.65
N LEU A 200 1.96 14.99 -1.53
CA LEU A 200 3.28 14.34 -1.51
C LEU A 200 3.21 12.95 -2.14
N TYR A 201 2.06 12.29 -2.06
CA TYR A 201 1.82 11.00 -2.66
C TYR A 201 1.91 11.08 -4.18
N THR A 202 1.15 11.98 -4.78
CA THR A 202 1.20 12.27 -6.23
C THR A 202 2.63 12.63 -6.70
N LYS A 203 3.32 13.49 -5.94
CA LYS A 203 4.71 13.86 -6.25
C LYS A 203 5.63 12.64 -6.27
N MET A 204 5.44 11.68 -5.36
CA MET A 204 6.24 10.46 -5.33
C MET A 204 5.94 9.55 -6.53
N VAL A 205 4.68 9.37 -6.90
CA VAL A 205 4.28 8.59 -8.09
C VAL A 205 4.87 9.19 -9.36
N ILE A 206 4.70 10.51 -9.55
CA ILE A 206 5.27 11.22 -10.71
C ILE A 206 6.80 11.07 -10.74
N LYS A 207 7.44 11.22 -9.58
CA LYS A 207 8.90 11.06 -9.48
C LYS A 207 9.38 9.66 -9.82
N ALA A 208 8.66 8.63 -9.40
CA ALA A 208 8.98 7.24 -9.78
C ALA A 208 8.92 7.05 -11.31
N ILE A 209 7.89 7.62 -11.95
CA ILE A 209 7.75 7.59 -13.41
C ILE A 209 8.92 8.32 -14.12
N GLU A 210 9.32 9.50 -13.63
CA GLU A 210 10.46 10.23 -14.16
C GLU A 210 11.77 9.45 -14.05
N ILE A 211 11.99 8.81 -12.89
CA ILE A 211 13.16 7.98 -12.61
C ILE A 211 13.19 6.77 -13.54
N TYR A 212 12.04 6.08 -13.72
CA TYR A 212 11.93 4.99 -14.68
C TYR A 212 12.32 5.41 -16.10
N LYS A 213 11.78 6.54 -16.59
CA LYS A 213 12.16 7.08 -17.92
C LYS A 213 13.65 7.35 -18.05
N LYS A 214 14.30 7.75 -16.96
CA LYS A 214 15.75 8.03 -16.93
C LYS A 214 16.59 6.74 -16.93
N TYR A 215 16.09 5.66 -16.31
CA TYR A 215 16.80 4.39 -16.19
C TYR A 215 15.91 3.20 -16.58
N PRO A 216 15.42 3.10 -17.84
CA PRO A 216 14.40 2.13 -18.22
C PRO A 216 14.82 0.65 -18.11
N TYR A 217 16.13 0.38 -17.97
CA TYR A 217 16.70 -0.98 -17.89
C TYR A 217 17.54 -1.21 -16.63
N ASP A 218 17.50 -0.30 -15.64
CA ASP A 218 18.32 -0.42 -14.43
C ASP A 218 17.49 -0.06 -13.18
N PHE A 219 16.72 -1.03 -12.70
CA PHE A 219 15.87 -0.85 -11.52
C PHE A 219 16.70 -0.53 -10.25
N ARG A 220 17.96 -0.98 -10.18
CA ARG A 220 18.83 -0.71 -9.03
C ARG A 220 19.26 0.75 -8.95
N LYS A 221 19.55 1.37 -10.10
CA LYS A 221 19.78 2.83 -10.16
C LYS A 221 18.50 3.59 -9.84
N SER A 222 17.36 3.15 -10.37
CA SER A 222 16.06 3.76 -10.09
C SER A 222 15.75 3.73 -8.59
N ARG A 223 15.90 2.58 -7.95
CA ARG A 223 15.77 2.48 -6.50
C ARG A 223 16.64 3.46 -5.75
N LYS A 224 17.93 3.53 -6.09
CA LYS A 224 18.88 4.45 -5.44
C LYS A 224 18.43 5.91 -5.56
N GLU A 225 18.00 6.33 -6.74
CA GLU A 225 17.52 7.70 -6.96
C GLU A 225 16.21 7.97 -6.22
N LEU A 226 15.27 7.00 -6.20
CA LEU A 226 14.01 7.10 -5.47
C LEU A 226 14.24 7.28 -3.96
N ILE A 227 15.10 6.47 -3.36
CA ILE A 227 15.41 6.57 -1.92
C ILE A 227 16.13 7.89 -1.60
N ASN A 228 17.02 8.37 -2.47
CA ASN A 228 17.64 9.68 -2.32
C ASN A 228 16.60 10.81 -2.37
N TYR A 229 15.62 10.72 -3.25
CA TYR A 229 14.53 11.69 -3.35
C TYR A 229 13.67 11.66 -2.08
N TRP A 230 13.32 10.47 -1.58
CA TRP A 230 12.62 10.32 -0.31
C TRP A 230 13.40 10.95 0.86
N ASP A 231 14.69 10.70 0.96
CA ASP A 231 15.54 11.29 1.99
C ASP A 231 15.57 12.83 1.93
N GLN A 232 15.57 13.42 0.74
CA GLN A 232 15.46 14.87 0.55
C GLN A 232 14.10 15.41 1.00
N MET A 233 13.00 14.79 0.57
CA MET A 233 11.65 15.17 0.99
C MET A 233 11.52 15.16 2.51
N ARG A 234 11.99 14.11 3.17
CA ARG A 234 11.95 13.96 4.62
C ARG A 234 12.76 15.05 5.34
N LYS A 235 13.95 15.38 4.84
CA LYS A 235 14.79 16.45 5.38
C LYS A 235 14.12 17.83 5.25
N ASN A 236 13.48 18.09 4.12
CA ASN A 236 12.79 19.36 3.89
C ASN A 236 11.55 19.51 4.79
N LYS A 237 10.75 18.45 4.96
CA LYS A 237 9.62 18.45 5.90
C LYS A 237 10.08 18.73 7.35
N LEU A 238 11.20 18.19 7.76
CA LEU A 238 11.78 18.44 9.09
C LEU A 238 12.26 19.89 9.30
N ARG A 239 12.67 20.57 8.24
CA ARG A 239 13.11 21.98 8.32
C ARG A 239 11.93 22.95 8.34
N SER A 240 10.82 22.61 7.66
CA SER A 240 9.63 23.47 7.58
C SER A 240 8.75 23.42 8.82
N THR A 241 8.78 22.31 9.58
CA THR A 241 8.02 22.16 10.83
C THR A 241 8.82 22.64 12.03
N GLY A 242 9.13 23.90 12.17
CA GLY A 242 9.80 24.49 13.34
C GLY A 242 9.08 24.27 14.70
N VAL A 243 8.34 23.16 14.84
CA VAL A 243 7.52 22.80 15.99
C VAL A 243 8.42 22.33 17.13
N LYS A 244 8.54 23.17 18.13
CA LYS A 244 9.00 22.79 19.48
C LYS A 244 7.85 22.02 20.17
N GLY A 245 7.75 20.71 19.90
CA GLY A 245 6.81 19.84 20.59
C GLY A 245 7.22 19.56 22.04
N SER A 246 6.29 19.03 22.84
CA SER A 246 6.56 18.58 24.22
C SER A 246 7.66 17.50 24.24
N ILE A 247 8.32 17.30 25.40
CA ILE A 247 9.41 16.30 25.54
C ILE A 247 8.93 14.89 25.14
N SER A 248 7.67 14.53 25.48
CA SER A 248 7.07 13.26 25.10
C SER A 248 6.91 13.12 23.59
N GLU A 249 6.45 14.16 22.91
CA GLU A 249 6.28 14.23 21.46
C GLU A 249 7.63 14.18 20.72
N SER A 250 8.67 14.79 21.31
CA SER A 250 10.03 14.74 20.77
C SER A 250 10.64 13.32 20.82
N ILE A 251 10.37 12.54 21.89
CA ILE A 251 10.85 11.17 22.06
C ILE A 251 10.11 10.22 21.09
N LEU A 252 8.79 10.33 20.99
CA LEU A 252 7.99 9.54 20.04
C LEU A 252 8.37 9.83 18.59
N ASN A 253 8.50 11.10 18.23
CA ASN A 253 8.97 11.52 16.92
C ASN A 253 10.40 11.02 16.63
N ARG A 254 11.27 10.92 17.64
CA ARG A 254 12.61 10.35 17.49
C ARG A 254 12.57 8.85 17.22
N LYS A 255 11.76 8.07 17.96
CA LYS A 255 11.57 6.63 17.74
C LYS A 255 10.98 6.37 16.34
N ARG A 256 9.92 7.10 15.95
CA ARG A 256 9.34 7.05 14.61
C ARG A 256 10.36 7.37 13.52
N LYS A 257 11.18 8.40 13.68
CA LYS A 257 12.22 8.78 12.72
C LYS A 257 13.27 7.68 12.54
N ILE A 258 13.67 7.02 13.64
CA ILE A 258 14.63 5.90 13.59
C ILE A 258 14.01 4.72 12.86
N PHE A 259 12.76 4.37 13.17
CA PHE A 259 12.02 3.29 12.54
C PHE A 259 11.86 3.53 11.02
N LEU A 260 11.31 4.67 10.62
CA LEU A 260 11.13 5.01 9.21
C LEU A 260 12.45 5.18 8.43
N LYS A 261 13.55 5.53 9.10
CA LYS A 261 14.87 5.56 8.48
C LYS A 261 15.42 4.16 8.22
N ARG A 262 15.14 3.23 9.13
CA ARG A 262 15.63 1.85 9.05
C ARG A 262 14.83 1.01 8.06
N PHE A 263 13.53 1.28 7.93
CA PHE A 263 12.56 0.52 7.13
C PHE A 263 11.82 1.47 6.18
N SER A 264 12.46 1.81 5.06
CA SER A 264 11.87 2.73 4.06
C SER A 264 10.57 2.21 3.47
N GLY A 265 10.40 0.90 3.35
CA GLY A 265 9.19 0.25 2.82
C GLY A 265 7.94 0.43 3.68
N VAL A 266 8.08 0.74 4.98
CA VAL A 266 6.92 0.91 5.89
C VAL A 266 6.19 2.25 5.72
N HIS A 267 6.84 3.27 5.18
CA HIS A 267 6.18 4.56 4.91
C HIS A 267 5.56 4.55 3.52
N VAL A 268 4.31 5.00 3.41
CA VAL A 268 3.51 4.95 2.17
C VAL A 268 4.20 5.57 0.95
N LEU A 269 4.99 6.64 1.12
CA LEU A 269 5.64 7.32 -0.02
C LEU A 269 6.75 6.50 -0.68
N PRO A 270 7.82 6.05 0.00
CA PRO A 270 8.82 5.23 -0.66
C PRO A 270 8.24 3.89 -1.13
N ASN A 271 7.27 3.33 -0.40
CA ASN A 271 6.60 2.10 -0.80
C ASN A 271 5.88 2.24 -2.13
N ILE A 272 5.01 3.24 -2.30
CA ILE A 272 4.34 3.45 -3.60
C ILE A 272 5.35 3.75 -4.72
N GLY A 273 6.43 4.46 -4.43
CA GLY A 273 7.48 4.70 -5.41
C GLY A 273 8.12 3.40 -5.91
N ILE A 274 8.35 2.44 -5.01
CA ILE A 274 8.85 1.10 -5.36
C ILE A 274 7.81 0.33 -6.16
N ILE A 275 6.53 0.34 -5.75
CA ILE A 275 5.44 -0.32 -6.48
C ILE A 275 5.35 0.20 -7.92
N ILE A 276 5.33 1.52 -8.13
CA ILE A 276 5.27 2.12 -9.46
C ILE A 276 6.47 1.70 -10.33
N LEU A 277 7.67 1.74 -9.77
CA LEU A 277 8.86 1.27 -10.49
C LEU A 277 8.74 -0.20 -10.86
N SER A 278 8.32 -1.05 -9.92
CA SER A 278 8.21 -2.50 -10.12
C SER A 278 7.18 -2.85 -11.19
N LEU A 279 6.02 -2.21 -11.19
CA LEU A 279 5.00 -2.37 -12.22
C LEU A 279 5.52 -1.96 -13.61
N LEU A 280 6.24 -0.83 -13.70
CA LEU A 280 6.78 -0.34 -14.96
C LEU A 280 7.92 -1.22 -15.49
N TYR A 281 8.74 -1.81 -14.62
CA TYR A 281 9.78 -2.77 -15.02
C TYR A 281 9.21 -4.12 -15.39
N GLY A 282 8.26 -4.64 -14.60
CA GLY A 282 7.61 -5.91 -14.86
C GLY A 282 6.81 -5.92 -16.17
N ALA A 283 6.24 -4.78 -16.56
CA ALA A 283 5.53 -4.65 -17.84
C ALA A 283 6.41 -4.89 -19.09
N HIS A 284 7.73 -4.93 -18.95
CA HIS A 284 8.67 -5.30 -20.03
C HIS A 284 8.72 -6.82 -20.26
N ASP A 285 8.42 -7.61 -19.24
CA ASP A 285 8.32 -9.05 -19.39
C ASP A 285 7.01 -9.39 -20.11
N ARG A 286 7.11 -10.10 -21.24
CA ARG A 286 5.96 -10.46 -22.07
C ARG A 286 5.35 -11.80 -21.67
N GLU A 287 6.11 -12.63 -20.96
CA GLU A 287 5.70 -13.97 -20.56
C GLU A 287 5.08 -13.96 -19.17
N ASP A 288 5.72 -13.28 -18.21
CA ASP A 288 5.25 -13.16 -16.84
C ASP A 288 5.43 -11.75 -16.26
N PRO A 289 4.63 -10.77 -16.70
CA PRO A 289 4.72 -9.39 -16.19
C PRO A 289 4.38 -9.28 -14.70
N LEU A 290 3.55 -10.16 -14.15
CA LEU A 290 3.19 -10.18 -12.74
C LEU A 290 4.36 -10.65 -11.89
N GLY A 291 4.91 -11.84 -12.16
CA GLY A 291 6.06 -12.36 -11.44
C GLY A 291 7.28 -11.45 -11.54
N ALA A 292 7.54 -10.88 -12.72
CA ALA A 292 8.61 -9.89 -12.90
C ALA A 292 8.39 -8.62 -12.04
N SER A 293 7.14 -8.13 -11.91
CA SER A 293 6.82 -7.00 -11.03
C SER A 293 7.05 -7.33 -9.56
N ILE A 294 6.53 -8.48 -9.10
CA ILE A 294 6.65 -8.95 -7.72
C ILE A 294 8.13 -9.15 -7.34
N CYS A 295 8.88 -9.87 -8.17
CA CYS A 295 10.31 -10.13 -7.93
C CYS A 295 11.14 -8.83 -7.95
N THR A 296 10.80 -7.88 -8.83
CA THR A 296 11.46 -6.57 -8.86
C THR A 296 11.20 -5.77 -7.58
N ALA A 297 9.95 -5.79 -7.06
CA ALA A 297 9.61 -5.15 -5.79
C ALA A 297 10.41 -5.75 -4.62
N ALA A 298 10.45 -7.07 -4.52
CA ALA A 298 11.21 -7.81 -3.49
C ALA A 298 12.72 -7.50 -3.55
N MET A 299 13.29 -7.33 -4.75
CA MET A 299 14.70 -6.94 -4.93
C MET A 299 14.97 -5.48 -4.60
N MET A 300 13.96 -4.62 -4.60
CA MET A 300 14.10 -3.20 -4.23
C MET A 300 14.07 -2.98 -2.72
N GLY A 301 13.42 -3.83 -1.94
CA GLY A 301 13.39 -3.88 -0.47
C GLY A 301 12.64 -2.77 0.18
#